data_18a15be35d4a1641f4d28088beda5e7a
#
_entry.id   18a15be35d4a1641f4d28088beda5e7a
#
_cell.length_a   1.000
_cell.length_b   1.000
_cell.length_c   1.000
_cell.angle_alpha   90.00
_cell.angle_beta   90.00
_cell.angle_gamma   90.00
#
_symmetry.space_group_name_H-M   'P 1'
#
loop_
_entity.id
_entity.type
_entity.pdbx_description
1 polymer ?
#
loop_
_entity_poly.entity_id
_entity_poly.type
_entity_poly.pdbx_seq_one_letter_code
_entity_poly.pdbx_strand_id
1 'polypeptide(L)'
;MTDIMDSPAVKAVTAASATNASQPPAHQPLRAAVVKAAELARAAEERARDKQHAKGKKTARERLDLLFDTGTFEEIGRFQGGNIAGGNAGAAVITGFGQVYDRKVAVYAQDFSVKGGTLGTAEGEKICRLMDMAIDLKVPIVAIVDSGGARIQEGVAALTQYGRIFRKTCEASGFVPQLSLILGPCAGGAVYCPALTDLIIMTRENSNMFVTGPDVVKASTGETISMADLGGGEVHN
;
A
#
# COMPACT_ATOMS: atom_id res chain seq x y z
N MET A 1 -51.28 -1.46 39.28
CA MET A 1 -50.04 -1.48 38.53
C MET A 1 -49.96 -2.86 37.85
N THR A 2 -50.41 -2.94 36.64
CA THR A 2 -50.46 -4.21 35.85
C THR A 2 -49.06 -4.45 35.31
N ASP A 3 -48.57 -5.62 35.58
CA ASP A 3 -47.19 -6.04 35.29
C ASP A 3 -46.96 -6.07 33.76
N ILE A 4 -46.11 -5.16 33.27
CA ILE A 4 -45.79 -4.99 31.87
C ILE A 4 -45.09 -6.25 31.27
N MET A 5 -44.58 -7.12 32.15
CA MET A 5 -43.85 -8.36 31.78
C MET A 5 -44.79 -9.49 31.29
N ASP A 6 -46.11 -9.38 31.53
CA ASP A 6 -47.09 -10.42 31.13
C ASP A 6 -47.82 -10.13 29.83
N SER A 7 -47.43 -9.08 29.12
CA SER A 7 -48.00 -8.71 27.82
C SER A 7 -47.71 -9.80 26.76
N PRO A 8 -48.72 -10.20 25.95
CA PRO A 8 -48.53 -11.18 24.85
C PRO A 8 -47.43 -10.77 23.86
N ALA A 9 -47.21 -9.45 23.69
CA ALA A 9 -46.14 -8.89 22.85
C ALA A 9 -44.75 -9.14 23.43
N VAL A 10 -44.58 -9.04 24.77
CA VAL A 10 -43.29 -9.33 25.41
C VAL A 10 -42.99 -10.81 25.39
N LYS A 11 -43.98 -11.67 25.56
CA LYS A 11 -43.84 -13.14 25.43
C LYS A 11 -43.51 -13.57 24.00
N ALA A 12 -44.04 -12.90 23.00
CA ALA A 12 -43.71 -13.15 21.58
C ALA A 12 -42.30 -12.73 21.23
N VAL A 13 -41.79 -11.61 21.76
CA VAL A 13 -40.44 -11.14 21.55
C VAL A 13 -39.40 -12.05 22.24
N THR A 14 -39.69 -12.51 23.48
CA THR A 14 -38.83 -13.47 24.18
C THR A 14 -38.84 -14.88 23.55
N ALA A 15 -39.97 -15.32 22.99
CA ALA A 15 -40.05 -16.60 22.27
C ALA A 15 -39.32 -16.53 20.91
N ALA A 16 -39.38 -15.39 20.18
CA ALA A 16 -38.64 -15.17 18.94
C ALA A 16 -37.14 -15.11 19.18
N SER A 17 -36.71 -14.65 20.34
CA SER A 17 -35.27 -14.61 20.74
C SER A 17 -34.73 -16.02 21.07
N ALA A 18 -35.59 -16.91 21.57
CA ALA A 18 -35.17 -18.27 21.99
C ALA A 18 -35.08 -19.25 20.81
N THR A 19 -35.78 -19.02 19.69
CA THR A 19 -35.75 -19.90 18.50
C THR A 19 -34.57 -19.58 17.54
N ASN A 20 -33.82 -18.51 17.77
CA ASN A 20 -32.70 -18.11 16.93
C ASN A 20 -31.33 -18.56 17.49
N ALA A 21 -31.30 -19.43 18.49
CA ALA A 21 -30.06 -19.90 19.15
C ALA A 21 -29.24 -20.91 18.32
N SER A 22 -29.74 -21.35 17.14
CA SER A 22 -29.07 -22.36 16.30
C SER A 22 -28.45 -21.80 15.00
N GLN A 23 -28.71 -20.54 14.64
CA GLN A 23 -28.00 -19.90 13.54
C GLN A 23 -26.84 -19.07 14.06
N PRO A 24 -25.60 -19.31 13.57
CA PRO A 24 -24.50 -18.45 13.93
C PRO A 24 -24.82 -17.00 13.54
N PRO A 25 -24.46 -16.01 14.36
CA PRO A 25 -24.76 -14.62 14.06
C PRO A 25 -24.23 -14.27 12.67
N ALA A 26 -25.03 -13.52 11.88
CA ALA A 26 -24.76 -13.17 10.48
C ALA A 26 -23.35 -12.60 10.21
N HIS A 27 -22.65 -12.17 11.25
CA HIS A 27 -21.26 -11.66 11.19
C HIS A 27 -20.17 -12.76 11.32
N GLN A 28 -20.50 -14.00 11.70
CA GLN A 28 -19.49 -15.07 11.83
C GLN A 28 -18.75 -15.39 10.53
N PRO A 29 -19.42 -15.50 9.35
CA PRO A 29 -18.71 -15.77 8.08
C PRO A 29 -17.74 -14.65 7.72
N LEU A 30 -18.14 -13.39 7.93
CA LEU A 30 -17.29 -12.23 7.67
C LEU A 30 -16.09 -12.19 8.63
N ARG A 31 -16.32 -12.47 9.91
CA ARG A 31 -15.26 -12.54 10.91
C ARG A 31 -14.24 -13.64 10.60
N ALA A 32 -14.71 -14.83 10.20
CA ALA A 32 -13.85 -15.93 9.77
C ALA A 32 -13.04 -15.57 8.51
N ALA A 33 -13.64 -14.89 7.54
CA ALA A 33 -12.94 -14.42 6.35
C ALA A 33 -11.83 -13.39 6.68
N VAL A 34 -12.11 -12.46 7.59
CA VAL A 34 -11.11 -11.46 8.06
C VAL A 34 -9.96 -12.15 8.80
N VAL A 35 -10.25 -13.11 9.68
CA VAL A 35 -9.21 -13.87 10.39
C VAL A 35 -8.33 -14.63 9.40
N LYS A 36 -8.91 -15.33 8.45
CA LYS A 36 -8.18 -16.05 7.40
C LYS A 36 -7.33 -15.12 6.53
N ALA A 37 -7.85 -13.95 6.18
CA ALA A 37 -7.09 -12.94 5.45
C ALA A 37 -5.88 -12.43 6.27
N ALA A 38 -6.06 -12.22 7.58
CA ALA A 38 -4.99 -11.81 8.48
C ALA A 38 -3.89 -12.88 8.61
N GLU A 39 -4.27 -14.15 8.72
CA GLU A 39 -3.32 -15.27 8.75
C GLU A 39 -2.52 -15.39 7.46
N LEU A 40 -3.17 -15.28 6.30
CA LEU A 40 -2.50 -15.27 5.00
C LEU A 40 -1.54 -14.09 4.85
N ALA A 41 -1.94 -12.90 5.30
CA ALA A 41 -1.10 -11.72 5.30
C ALA A 41 0.16 -11.94 6.14
N ARG A 42 0.01 -12.46 7.36
CA ARG A 42 1.12 -12.75 8.26
C ARG A 42 2.10 -13.77 7.67
N ALA A 43 1.61 -14.88 7.12
CA ALA A 43 2.45 -15.88 6.47
C ALA A 43 3.17 -15.34 5.22
N ALA A 44 2.54 -14.40 4.49
CA ALA A 44 3.17 -13.73 3.36
C ALA A 44 4.28 -12.77 3.82
N GLU A 45 4.06 -12.03 4.91
CA GLU A 45 5.04 -11.12 5.52
C GLU A 45 6.29 -11.87 6.01
N GLU A 46 6.12 -13.02 6.66
CA GLU A 46 7.23 -13.88 7.10
C GLU A 46 8.08 -14.33 5.91
N ARG A 47 7.47 -14.87 4.85
CA ARG A 47 8.18 -15.27 3.62
C ARG A 47 8.84 -14.09 2.90
N ALA A 48 8.22 -12.92 2.93
CA ALA A 48 8.76 -11.71 2.34
C ALA A 48 10.01 -11.22 3.08
N ARG A 49 10.00 -11.31 4.41
CA ARG A 49 11.13 -10.91 5.27
C ARG A 49 12.39 -11.66 4.89
N ASP A 50 12.35 -12.98 4.85
CA ASP A 50 13.50 -13.81 4.51
C ASP A 50 14.09 -13.44 3.14
N LYS A 51 13.22 -13.25 2.14
CA LYS A 51 13.63 -12.89 0.77
C LYS A 51 14.23 -11.49 0.67
N GLN A 52 13.70 -10.52 1.41
CA GLN A 52 14.21 -9.14 1.39
C GLN A 52 15.50 -9.03 2.18
N HIS A 53 15.58 -9.66 3.34
CA HIS A 53 16.80 -9.69 4.17
C HIS A 53 17.97 -10.36 3.46
N ALA A 54 17.76 -11.44 2.70
CA ALA A 54 18.78 -12.08 1.87
C ALA A 54 19.35 -11.14 0.80
N LYS A 55 18.65 -10.04 0.46
CA LYS A 55 19.10 -8.98 -0.45
C LYS A 55 19.62 -7.74 0.26
N GLY A 56 19.80 -7.78 1.59
CA GLY A 56 20.18 -6.63 2.41
C GLY A 56 19.09 -5.55 2.51
N LYS A 57 17.83 -5.87 2.16
CA LYS A 57 16.72 -4.92 2.14
C LYS A 57 15.72 -5.21 3.28
N LYS A 58 15.11 -4.14 3.80
CA LYS A 58 13.96 -4.25 4.71
C LYS A 58 12.66 -4.41 3.93
N THR A 59 11.67 -5.09 4.52
CA THR A 59 10.32 -5.17 3.99
C THR A 59 9.61 -3.81 4.05
N ALA A 60 8.52 -3.66 3.31
CA ALA A 60 7.71 -2.43 3.37
C ALA A 60 7.18 -2.16 4.80
N ARG A 61 6.78 -3.19 5.55
CA ARG A 61 6.32 -3.04 6.94
C ARG A 61 7.44 -2.60 7.87
N GLU A 62 8.61 -3.22 7.81
CA GLU A 62 9.77 -2.81 8.62
C GLU A 62 10.19 -1.36 8.35
N ARG A 63 10.00 -0.87 7.11
CA ARG A 63 10.25 0.54 6.78
C ARG A 63 9.20 1.48 7.42
N LEU A 64 7.94 1.04 7.49
CA LEU A 64 6.88 1.77 8.19
C LEU A 64 7.12 1.80 9.70
N ASP A 65 7.53 0.68 10.29
CA ASP A 65 7.89 0.59 11.71
C ASP A 65 9.08 1.51 12.08
N LEU A 66 9.98 1.76 11.12
CA LEU A 66 11.10 2.69 11.30
C LEU A 66 10.71 4.16 11.07
N LEU A 67 9.71 4.41 10.23
CA LEU A 67 9.26 5.76 9.90
C LEU A 67 8.40 6.36 11.02
N PHE A 68 7.51 5.56 11.59
CA PHE A 68 6.49 6.05 12.51
C PHE A 68 6.84 5.84 13.98
N ASP A 69 6.33 6.73 14.80
CA ASP A 69 6.34 6.58 16.26
C ASP A 69 5.63 5.28 16.64
N THR A 70 6.19 4.55 17.59
CA THR A 70 5.77 3.18 17.92
C THR A 70 4.27 3.08 18.19
N GLY A 71 3.58 2.19 17.48
CA GLY A 71 2.17 1.89 17.68
C GLY A 71 1.19 2.93 17.12
N THR A 72 1.68 3.93 16.37
CA THR A 72 0.80 4.98 15.81
C THR A 72 0.32 4.69 14.40
N PHE A 73 0.90 3.69 13.72
CA PHE A 73 0.52 3.39 12.35
C PHE A 73 -0.83 2.69 12.25
N GLU A 74 -1.76 3.30 11.53
CA GLU A 74 -3.09 2.78 11.22
C GLU A 74 -3.20 2.48 9.71
N GLU A 75 -3.23 1.18 9.36
CA GLU A 75 -3.32 0.73 7.98
C GLU A 75 -4.73 0.86 7.42
N ILE A 76 -4.87 1.43 6.21
CA ILE A 76 -6.13 1.57 5.50
C ILE A 76 -6.16 0.60 4.31
N GLY A 77 -7.28 -0.12 4.15
CA GLY A 77 -7.51 -1.01 3.01
C GLY A 77 -6.55 -2.20 2.96
N ARG A 78 -6.17 -2.77 4.12
CA ARG A 78 -5.21 -3.88 4.23
C ARG A 78 -5.52 -5.05 3.29
N PHE A 79 -6.79 -5.41 3.13
CA PHE A 79 -7.22 -6.54 2.32
C PHE A 79 -7.73 -6.17 0.93
N GLN A 80 -7.69 -4.88 0.56
CA GLN A 80 -8.10 -4.44 -0.77
C GLN A 80 -7.15 -5.00 -1.84
N GLY A 81 -7.67 -5.51 -2.93
CA GLY A 81 -6.91 -6.15 -4.00
C GLY A 81 -6.45 -7.58 -3.67
N GLY A 82 -6.87 -8.11 -2.52
CA GLY A 82 -6.60 -9.47 -2.12
C GLY A 82 -7.46 -10.50 -2.87
N ASN A 83 -6.92 -11.69 -3.03
CA ASN A 83 -7.62 -12.89 -3.45
C ASN A 83 -7.35 -13.99 -2.41
N ILE A 84 -8.19 -14.05 -1.38
CA ILE A 84 -8.02 -14.96 -0.24
C ILE A 84 -8.06 -16.44 -0.70
N ALA A 85 -8.90 -16.76 -1.68
CA ALA A 85 -8.96 -18.11 -2.25
C ALA A 85 -7.66 -18.49 -2.98
N GLY A 86 -7.01 -17.52 -3.62
CA GLY A 86 -5.70 -17.67 -4.28
C GLY A 86 -4.50 -17.43 -3.37
N GLY A 87 -4.69 -17.31 -2.06
CA GLY A 87 -3.60 -17.15 -1.08
C GLY A 87 -2.98 -15.76 -1.02
N ASN A 88 -3.61 -14.74 -1.62
CA ASN A 88 -3.14 -13.36 -1.58
C ASN A 88 -4.04 -12.51 -0.68
N ALA A 89 -3.47 -11.89 0.34
CA ALA A 89 -4.22 -11.13 1.34
C ALA A 89 -4.46 -9.66 0.97
N GLY A 90 -3.70 -9.08 0.04
CA GLY A 90 -3.82 -7.66 -0.29
C GLY A 90 -3.03 -7.24 -1.53
N ALA A 91 -3.05 -5.96 -1.82
CA ALA A 91 -2.32 -5.33 -2.93
C ALA A 91 -0.82 -5.16 -2.61
N ALA A 92 -0.01 -4.91 -3.65
CA ALA A 92 1.43 -4.64 -3.55
C ALA A 92 1.76 -3.23 -3.01
N VAL A 93 0.84 -2.63 -2.25
CA VAL A 93 1.04 -1.34 -1.59
C VAL A 93 0.34 -1.33 -0.23
N ILE A 94 1.05 -0.82 0.78
CA ILE A 94 0.53 -0.56 2.11
C ILE A 94 0.21 0.93 2.18
N THR A 95 -0.99 1.28 2.65
CA THR A 95 -1.44 2.66 2.78
C THR A 95 -1.98 2.90 4.19
N GLY A 96 -1.72 4.06 4.75
CA GLY A 96 -2.21 4.39 6.10
C GLY A 96 -1.74 5.74 6.61
N PHE A 97 -2.01 5.99 7.87
CA PHE A 97 -1.57 7.16 8.61
C PHE A 97 -0.79 6.74 9.84
N GLY A 98 0.12 7.58 10.28
CA GLY A 98 0.85 7.41 11.54
C GLY A 98 1.38 8.75 12.02
N GLN A 99 2.16 8.74 13.08
CA GLN A 99 2.82 9.93 13.62
C GLN A 99 4.33 9.84 13.39
N VAL A 100 4.93 10.96 13.07
CA VAL A 100 6.39 11.16 13.02
C VAL A 100 6.70 12.37 13.90
N TYR A 101 7.34 12.15 15.02
CA TYR A 101 7.53 13.18 16.08
C TYR A 101 6.20 13.88 16.42
N ASP A 102 5.18 13.08 16.77
CA ASP A 102 3.82 13.52 17.13
C ASP A 102 3.04 14.24 16.01
N ARG A 103 3.57 14.28 14.78
CA ARG A 103 2.89 14.90 13.63
C ARG A 103 2.27 13.84 12.72
N LYS A 104 0.98 13.98 12.43
CA LYS A 104 0.26 13.07 11.56
C LYS A 104 0.80 13.14 10.13
N VAL A 105 1.07 11.99 9.54
CA VAL A 105 1.60 11.81 8.18
C VAL A 105 0.81 10.70 7.49
N ALA A 106 0.46 10.92 6.23
CA ALA A 106 -0.06 9.90 5.33
C ALA A 106 1.09 9.18 4.63
N VAL A 107 1.01 7.87 4.46
CA VAL A 107 2.03 7.09 3.77
C VAL A 107 1.44 6.09 2.80
N TYR A 108 2.07 5.92 1.66
CA TYR A 108 1.95 4.71 0.87
C TYR A 108 3.33 4.09 0.65
N ALA A 109 3.43 2.79 0.90
CA ALA A 109 4.67 2.04 0.78
C ALA A 109 4.48 0.88 -0.20
N GLN A 110 5.21 0.87 -1.30
CA GLN A 110 5.19 -0.22 -2.25
C GLN A 110 5.93 -1.42 -1.69
N ASP A 111 5.30 -2.60 -1.78
CA ASP A 111 5.85 -3.86 -1.28
C ASP A 111 6.41 -4.68 -2.44
N PHE A 112 7.73 -4.62 -2.62
CA PHE A 112 8.43 -5.35 -3.67
C PHE A 112 8.27 -6.87 -3.56
N SER A 113 7.96 -7.40 -2.38
CA SER A 113 7.73 -8.82 -2.16
C SER A 113 6.46 -9.34 -2.85
N VAL A 114 5.52 -8.43 -3.11
CA VAL A 114 4.25 -8.72 -3.80
C VAL A 114 4.36 -8.23 -5.25
N LYS A 115 4.46 -9.15 -6.19
CA LYS A 115 4.51 -8.84 -7.64
C LYS A 115 5.54 -7.76 -8.02
N GLY A 116 6.70 -7.70 -7.31
CA GLY A 116 7.74 -6.69 -7.56
C GLY A 116 7.32 -5.26 -7.26
N GLY A 117 6.37 -5.05 -6.35
CA GLY A 117 5.85 -3.72 -6.03
C GLY A 117 5.12 -3.01 -7.18
N THR A 118 4.80 -3.74 -8.26
CA THR A 118 4.20 -3.15 -9.47
C THR A 118 2.80 -2.61 -9.22
N LEU A 119 2.51 -1.46 -9.83
CA LEU A 119 1.22 -0.79 -9.74
C LEU A 119 0.21 -1.41 -10.71
N GLY A 120 -0.89 -1.90 -10.17
CA GLY A 120 -2.09 -2.28 -10.87
C GLY A 120 -3.29 -1.46 -10.41
N THR A 121 -4.49 -1.88 -10.76
CA THR A 121 -5.74 -1.16 -10.46
C THR A 121 -5.95 -1.01 -8.95
N ALA A 122 -5.82 -2.09 -8.19
CA ALA A 122 -6.04 -2.07 -6.75
C ALA A 122 -5.04 -1.17 -6.00
N GLU A 123 -3.76 -1.22 -6.40
CA GLU A 123 -2.72 -0.37 -5.84
C GLU A 123 -3.00 1.11 -6.11
N GLY A 124 -3.35 1.45 -7.35
CA GLY A 124 -3.66 2.83 -7.73
C GLY A 124 -4.88 3.40 -7.02
N GLU A 125 -5.94 2.60 -6.87
CA GLU A 125 -7.13 2.99 -6.10
C GLU A 125 -6.81 3.24 -4.62
N LYS A 126 -5.99 2.38 -3.99
CA LYS A 126 -5.55 2.57 -2.60
C LYS A 126 -4.77 3.86 -2.44
N ILE A 127 -3.78 4.12 -3.32
CA ILE A 127 -2.96 5.33 -3.29
C ILE A 127 -3.82 6.58 -3.50
N CYS A 128 -4.67 6.61 -4.53
CA CYS A 128 -5.53 7.77 -4.80
C CYS A 128 -6.47 8.07 -3.62
N ARG A 129 -7.08 7.04 -3.02
CA ARG A 129 -7.93 7.19 -1.83
C ARG A 129 -7.15 7.77 -0.64
N LEU A 130 -5.93 7.29 -0.38
CA LEU A 130 -5.07 7.84 0.67
C LEU A 130 -4.76 9.32 0.40
N MET A 131 -4.41 9.67 -0.84
CA MET A 131 -4.08 11.05 -1.22
C MET A 131 -5.28 11.98 -1.05
N ASP A 132 -6.49 11.56 -1.44
CA ASP A 132 -7.72 12.32 -1.18
C ASP A 132 -7.88 12.61 0.32
N MET A 133 -7.75 11.58 1.16
CA MET A 133 -7.85 11.73 2.61
C MET A 133 -6.74 12.63 3.19
N ALA A 134 -5.52 12.54 2.67
CA ALA A 134 -4.40 13.36 3.13
C ALA A 134 -4.60 14.85 2.79
N ILE A 135 -5.11 15.14 1.58
CA ILE A 135 -5.47 16.49 1.15
C ILE A 135 -6.57 17.07 2.04
N ASP A 136 -7.65 16.30 2.28
CA ASP A 136 -8.77 16.72 3.13
C ASP A 136 -8.32 17.00 4.58
N LEU A 137 -7.44 16.16 5.12
CA LEU A 137 -6.88 16.30 6.46
C LEU A 137 -5.73 17.32 6.54
N LYS A 138 -5.23 17.80 5.41
CA LYS A 138 -4.06 18.73 5.30
C LYS A 138 -2.82 18.17 5.99
N VAL A 139 -2.52 16.90 5.76
CA VAL A 139 -1.33 16.22 6.31
C VAL A 139 -0.32 15.90 5.22
N PRO A 140 1.00 15.89 5.52
CA PRO A 140 2.03 15.50 4.58
C PRO A 140 1.81 14.09 4.04
N ILE A 141 2.27 13.87 2.79
CA ILE A 141 2.24 12.58 2.11
C ILE A 141 3.68 12.08 1.95
N VAL A 142 3.95 10.87 2.42
CA VAL A 142 5.22 10.18 2.22
C VAL A 142 5.00 8.98 1.30
N ALA A 143 5.75 8.93 0.20
CA ALA A 143 5.80 7.82 -0.73
C ALA A 143 7.06 6.98 -0.46
N ILE A 144 6.93 5.73 -0.07
CA ILE A 144 8.05 4.78 -0.03
C ILE A 144 8.00 3.95 -1.30
N VAL A 145 8.96 4.19 -2.19
CA VAL A 145 8.99 3.61 -3.54
C VAL A 145 9.99 2.45 -3.60
N ASP A 146 9.49 1.30 -4.01
CA ASP A 146 10.25 0.08 -4.30
C ASP A 146 9.45 -0.73 -5.33
N SER A 147 9.58 -0.39 -6.63
CA SER A 147 8.65 -0.83 -7.67
C SER A 147 9.29 -1.00 -9.03
N GLY A 148 8.93 -2.10 -9.69
CA GLY A 148 9.23 -2.33 -11.10
C GLY A 148 8.36 -1.53 -12.10
N GLY A 149 7.50 -0.63 -11.62
CA GLY A 149 6.66 0.21 -12.50
C GLY A 149 5.24 -0.32 -12.69
N ALA A 150 4.66 -0.10 -13.88
CA ALA A 150 3.32 -0.55 -14.20
C ALA A 150 3.22 -2.08 -14.29
N ARG A 151 2.13 -2.64 -13.78
CA ARG A 151 1.84 -4.08 -13.93
C ARG A 151 1.42 -4.39 -15.36
N ILE A 152 2.34 -4.95 -16.14
CA ILE A 152 2.15 -5.22 -17.58
C ILE A 152 0.93 -6.10 -17.83
N GLN A 153 0.63 -7.06 -16.96
CA GLN A 153 -0.50 -7.97 -17.08
C GLN A 153 -1.87 -7.28 -17.01
N GLU A 154 -1.93 -6.07 -16.46
CA GLU A 154 -3.15 -5.25 -16.41
C GLU A 154 -3.21 -4.21 -17.53
N GLY A 155 -2.17 -4.11 -18.37
CA GLY A 155 -2.16 -3.28 -19.57
C GLY A 155 -2.51 -1.81 -19.30
N VAL A 156 -3.44 -1.27 -20.09
CA VAL A 156 -3.87 0.14 -20.02
C VAL A 156 -4.48 0.50 -18.67
N ALA A 157 -5.10 -0.46 -17.96
CA ALA A 157 -5.68 -0.20 -16.64
C ALA A 157 -4.61 0.24 -15.62
N ALA A 158 -3.44 -0.41 -15.64
CA ALA A 158 -2.32 -0.01 -14.78
C ALA A 158 -1.79 1.39 -15.14
N LEU A 159 -1.69 1.72 -16.43
CA LEU A 159 -1.28 3.06 -16.87
C LEU A 159 -2.28 4.14 -16.47
N THR A 160 -3.57 3.84 -16.55
CA THR A 160 -4.64 4.74 -16.09
C THR A 160 -4.47 5.08 -14.60
N GLN A 161 -4.06 4.11 -13.77
CA GLN A 161 -3.82 4.39 -12.35
C GLN A 161 -2.63 5.32 -12.13
N TYR A 162 -1.55 5.18 -12.89
CA TYR A 162 -0.46 6.16 -12.84
C TYR A 162 -0.95 7.56 -13.21
N GLY A 163 -1.74 7.72 -14.27
CA GLY A 163 -2.32 9.01 -14.64
C GLY A 163 -3.18 9.61 -13.51
N ARG A 164 -3.94 8.79 -12.80
CA ARG A 164 -4.72 9.23 -11.63
C ARG A 164 -3.82 9.69 -10.48
N ILE A 165 -2.74 8.97 -10.19
CA ILE A 165 -1.78 9.35 -9.14
C ILE A 165 -1.08 10.64 -9.53
N PHE A 166 -0.62 10.81 -10.78
CA PHE A 166 0.00 12.06 -11.25
C PHE A 166 -0.93 13.26 -11.05
N ARG A 167 -2.19 13.10 -11.44
CA ARG A 167 -3.21 14.11 -11.21
C ARG A 167 -3.33 14.48 -9.73
N LYS A 168 -3.42 13.49 -8.84
CA LYS A 168 -3.50 13.71 -7.40
C LYS A 168 -2.25 14.36 -6.83
N THR A 169 -1.06 14.00 -7.31
CA THR A 169 0.20 14.64 -6.93
C THR A 169 0.19 16.12 -7.32
N CYS A 170 -0.29 16.46 -8.52
CA CYS A 170 -0.43 17.85 -8.94
C CYS A 170 -1.50 18.60 -8.12
N GLU A 171 -2.64 17.99 -7.80
CA GLU A 171 -3.68 18.59 -6.95
C GLU A 171 -3.17 18.84 -5.52
N ALA A 172 -2.28 18.01 -4.99
CA ALA A 172 -1.67 18.15 -3.67
C ALA A 172 -0.51 19.17 -3.64
N SER A 173 0.11 19.46 -4.80
CA SER A 173 1.28 20.35 -4.91
C SER A 173 0.98 21.74 -4.40
N GLY A 174 1.85 22.25 -3.51
CA GLY A 174 1.67 23.55 -2.86
C GLY A 174 0.57 23.57 -1.79
N PHE A 175 -0.14 22.46 -1.59
CA PHE A 175 -1.21 22.36 -0.59
C PHE A 175 -0.83 21.51 0.62
N VAL A 176 -0.23 20.34 0.40
CA VAL A 176 0.37 19.50 1.42
C VAL A 176 1.78 19.07 0.99
N PRO A 177 2.75 18.98 1.92
CA PRO A 177 4.09 18.49 1.60
C PRO A 177 4.07 17.06 1.08
N GLN A 178 4.83 16.80 0.03
CA GLN A 178 4.96 15.49 -0.61
C GLN A 178 6.42 15.06 -0.65
N LEU A 179 6.75 13.94 -0.03
CA LEU A 179 8.10 13.40 0.06
C LEU A 179 8.16 12.02 -0.58
N SER A 180 9.17 11.78 -1.40
CA SER A 180 9.43 10.46 -2.00
C SER A 180 10.73 9.86 -1.44
N LEU A 181 10.60 8.70 -0.81
CA LEU A 181 11.71 7.89 -0.32
C LEU A 181 11.93 6.73 -1.29
N ILE A 182 12.98 6.79 -2.10
CA ILE A 182 13.33 5.74 -3.04
C ILE A 182 14.21 4.73 -2.31
N LEU A 183 13.66 3.56 -1.99
CA LEU A 183 14.33 2.53 -1.19
C LEU A 183 14.49 1.20 -1.95
N GLY A 184 14.51 1.28 -3.26
CA GLY A 184 14.65 0.17 -4.18
C GLY A 184 14.58 0.65 -5.62
N PRO A 185 14.30 -0.23 -6.59
CA PRO A 185 14.06 0.19 -7.96
C PRO A 185 12.83 1.10 -8.05
N CYS A 186 12.96 2.13 -8.86
CA CYS A 186 11.91 3.06 -9.24
C CYS A 186 11.98 3.24 -10.76
N ALA A 187 11.27 2.38 -11.49
CA ALA A 187 11.41 2.25 -12.93
C ALA A 187 10.11 2.51 -13.67
N GLY A 188 10.20 2.98 -14.90
CA GLY A 188 9.07 3.23 -15.80
C GLY A 188 8.09 4.23 -15.22
N GLY A 189 6.79 3.90 -15.16
CA GLY A 189 5.76 4.78 -14.61
C GLY A 189 5.99 5.20 -13.15
N ALA A 190 6.72 4.42 -12.37
CA ALA A 190 7.00 4.72 -10.97
C ALA A 190 7.91 5.95 -10.79
N VAL A 191 8.76 6.27 -11.77
CA VAL A 191 9.72 7.38 -11.69
C VAL A 191 9.07 8.76 -11.82
N TYR A 192 7.94 8.86 -12.50
CA TYR A 192 7.28 10.14 -12.72
C TYR A 192 6.63 10.69 -11.45
N CYS A 193 6.11 9.81 -10.57
CA CYS A 193 5.50 10.25 -9.31
C CYS A 193 6.51 11.00 -8.43
N PRO A 194 7.69 10.46 -8.09
CA PRO A 194 8.70 11.17 -7.33
C PRO A 194 9.13 12.49 -7.96
N ALA A 195 9.27 12.53 -9.29
CA ALA A 195 9.65 13.75 -10.01
C ALA A 195 8.64 14.91 -9.89
N LEU A 196 7.41 14.62 -9.45
CA LEU A 196 6.35 15.60 -9.21
C LEU A 196 6.20 15.98 -7.73
N THR A 197 6.95 15.34 -6.82
CA THR A 197 6.91 15.63 -5.38
C THR A 197 7.91 16.72 -4.97
N ASP A 198 7.76 17.25 -3.75
CA ASP A 198 8.56 18.40 -3.30
C ASP A 198 10.00 18.00 -2.93
N LEU A 199 10.20 16.74 -2.45
CA LEU A 199 11.50 16.26 -2.03
C LEU A 199 11.67 14.78 -2.36
N ILE A 200 12.84 14.44 -2.94
CA ILE A 200 13.25 13.06 -3.22
C ILE A 200 14.44 12.72 -2.35
N ILE A 201 14.36 11.60 -1.64
CA ILE A 201 15.45 11.05 -0.85
C ILE A 201 15.78 9.66 -1.41
N MET A 202 17.03 9.43 -1.76
CA MET A 202 17.54 8.16 -2.29
C MET A 202 18.60 7.57 -1.37
N THR A 203 18.62 6.24 -1.25
CA THR A 203 19.77 5.56 -0.64
C THR A 203 20.85 5.31 -1.68
N ARG A 204 22.11 5.45 -1.27
CA ARG A 204 23.26 5.32 -2.18
C ARG A 204 23.39 3.91 -2.79
N GLU A 205 23.08 2.87 -2.00
CA GLU A 205 23.39 1.48 -2.35
C GLU A 205 22.24 0.73 -3.01
N ASN A 206 20.99 1.05 -2.69
CA ASN A 206 19.84 0.24 -3.04
C ASN A 206 18.81 0.94 -3.91
N SER A 207 18.94 2.25 -4.12
CA SER A 207 17.99 3.06 -4.89
C SER A 207 18.42 3.18 -6.33
N ASN A 208 17.47 3.02 -7.23
CA ASN A 208 17.68 3.29 -8.64
C ASN A 208 16.43 3.97 -9.19
N MET A 209 16.62 5.06 -9.91
CA MET A 209 15.56 5.87 -10.49
C MET A 209 15.86 6.14 -11.96
N PHE A 210 15.07 5.52 -12.87
CA PHE A 210 15.24 5.66 -14.31
C PHE A 210 13.93 5.40 -15.07
N VAL A 211 13.76 6.04 -16.22
CA VAL A 211 12.58 5.85 -17.08
C VAL A 211 12.51 4.44 -17.63
N THR A 212 13.66 3.86 -18.01
CA THR A 212 13.76 2.50 -18.52
C THR A 212 15.02 1.81 -18.02
N GLY A 213 14.96 0.49 -17.84
CA GLY A 213 16.08 -0.28 -17.30
C GLY A 213 17.19 -0.57 -18.33
N PRO A 214 18.35 -1.09 -17.87
CA PRO A 214 19.52 -1.36 -18.71
C PRO A 214 19.24 -2.25 -19.93
N ASP A 215 18.37 -3.25 -19.79
CA ASP A 215 18.04 -4.16 -20.91
C ASP A 215 17.34 -3.44 -22.06
N VAL A 216 16.45 -2.49 -21.75
CA VAL A 216 15.77 -1.68 -22.75
C VAL A 216 16.72 -0.65 -23.37
N VAL A 217 17.60 -0.04 -22.59
CA VAL A 217 18.67 0.83 -23.11
C VAL A 217 19.51 0.05 -24.12
N LYS A 218 19.98 -1.14 -23.75
CA LYS A 218 20.76 -2.00 -24.64
C LYS A 218 20.01 -2.38 -25.92
N ALA A 219 18.74 -2.71 -25.83
CA ALA A 219 17.93 -3.05 -26.98
C ALA A 219 17.69 -1.85 -27.93
N SER A 220 17.62 -0.64 -27.38
CA SER A 220 17.29 0.58 -28.16
C SER A 220 18.52 1.27 -28.73
N THR A 221 19.61 1.33 -27.96
CA THR A 221 20.82 2.10 -28.31
C THR A 221 22.06 1.23 -28.55
N GLY A 222 22.02 -0.05 -28.18
CA GLY A 222 23.17 -0.96 -28.18
C GLY A 222 24.13 -0.76 -27.00
N GLU A 223 23.90 0.23 -26.16
CA GLU A 223 24.74 0.57 -25.04
C GLU A 223 24.53 -0.38 -23.85
N THR A 224 25.61 -0.85 -23.25
CA THR A 224 25.55 -1.66 -22.02
C THR A 224 25.92 -0.80 -20.82
N ILE A 225 24.98 -0.59 -19.91
CA ILE A 225 25.13 0.25 -18.72
C ILE A 225 24.61 -0.50 -17.49
N SER A 226 25.23 -0.28 -16.33
CA SER A 226 24.75 -0.86 -15.08
C SER A 226 23.53 -0.09 -14.53
N MET A 227 22.76 -0.68 -13.62
CA MET A 227 21.65 0.02 -12.95
C MET A 227 22.14 1.20 -12.11
N ALA A 228 23.34 1.08 -11.50
CA ALA A 228 23.94 2.13 -10.70
C ALA A 228 24.36 3.33 -11.54
N ASP A 229 25.02 3.06 -12.70
CA ASP A 229 25.47 4.12 -13.60
C ASP A 229 24.32 4.75 -14.38
N LEU A 230 23.22 4.01 -14.60
CA LEU A 230 22.04 4.53 -15.31
C LEU A 230 21.18 5.45 -14.44
N GLY A 231 21.07 5.16 -13.15
CA GLY A 231 20.18 5.94 -12.28
C GLY A 231 20.30 5.59 -10.81
N GLY A 232 21.49 5.25 -10.34
CA GLY A 232 21.77 5.07 -8.92
C GLY A 232 21.81 6.38 -8.15
N GLY A 233 21.91 6.31 -6.81
CA GLY A 233 21.94 7.49 -5.94
C GLY A 233 23.07 8.47 -6.25
N GLU A 234 24.21 8.01 -6.74
CA GLU A 234 25.34 8.86 -7.13
C GLU A 234 25.10 9.67 -8.44
N VAL A 235 24.24 9.15 -9.32
CA VAL A 235 23.88 9.83 -10.58
C VAL A 235 22.92 11.00 -10.35
N HIS A 236 22.12 10.92 -9.30
CA HIS A 236 21.08 11.92 -8.98
C HIS A 236 21.50 12.94 -7.90
N ASN A 237 22.73 12.88 -7.41
CA ASN A 237 23.28 13.85 -6.45
C ASN A 237 24.00 15.01 -7.12
#